data_e7697f679cfd51f708c4292aa68fe387
#
_entry.id   e7697f679cfd51f708c4292aa68fe387
#
_cell.length_a   1.000
_cell.length_b   1.000
_cell.length_c   1.000
_cell.angle_alpha   90.00
_cell.angle_beta   90.00
_cell.angle_gamma   90.00
#
_symmetry.space_group_name_H-M   'P 1'
#
loop_
_entity.id
_entity.type
_entity.pdbx_description
1 polymer ?
#
loop_
_entity_poly.entity_id
_entity_poly.type
_entity_poly.pdbx_seq_one_letter_code
_entity_poly.pdbx_strand_id
1 'polypeptide(L)'
;MFKPIQNLTKYDNAIAKEIINFEWNWLYKPIFDVLKKNSIENDNNIVFEALKSGNLYYQNGGFYSKTGRFSNAIAKELEKLGARYSKYARSYRIAQDKLPNNLLWIIETTKAKTYSDAVAISKIMINFVGGLDEAIKNLKVADLAEAMILNVQQRVYENFKANRIETITPKMSDAIARQFSEEYTDNLKFNIKKWLPEDIVKMREVVGQMAIKGESRISIRQYIENRFKVSQSKAKFLARNESKLAVTEYLKAKYQSEGSEEFIWYTSNDERVRDDHKELNGKTFRYDNPPIIDKRTGRRGLPGEDYGCRCTFVPIFSKQLIASRKK
;
A
#
# COMPACT_ATOMS: atom_id res chain seq x y z
N MET A 1 -9.31 -32.70 -17.66
CA MET A 1 -8.47 -31.51 -17.96
C MET A 1 -8.10 -30.81 -16.67
N PHE A 2 -6.83 -30.47 -16.46
CA PHE A 2 -6.37 -29.70 -15.29
C PHE A 2 -7.05 -28.34 -15.26
N LYS A 3 -7.45 -27.92 -14.04
CA LYS A 3 -8.07 -26.61 -13.83
C LYS A 3 -7.03 -25.61 -13.35
N PRO A 4 -7.07 -24.36 -13.87
CA PRO A 4 -6.19 -23.30 -13.38
C PRO A 4 -6.37 -23.03 -11.88
N ILE A 5 -5.26 -22.90 -11.16
CA ILE A 5 -5.29 -22.50 -9.75
C ILE A 5 -5.25 -20.97 -9.70
N GLN A 6 -6.40 -20.39 -9.43
CA GLN A 6 -6.64 -18.96 -9.32
C GLN A 6 -7.33 -18.64 -7.99
N ASN A 7 -7.53 -17.34 -7.70
CA ASN A 7 -8.26 -16.83 -6.56
C ASN A 7 -7.60 -17.13 -5.19
N LEU A 8 -6.52 -16.40 -4.94
CA LEU A 8 -5.84 -16.36 -3.65
C LEU A 8 -6.24 -15.14 -2.81
N THR A 9 -7.27 -14.41 -3.23
CA THR A 9 -7.70 -13.11 -2.67
C THR A 9 -7.88 -13.14 -1.15
N LYS A 10 -8.32 -14.28 -0.60
CA LYS A 10 -8.44 -14.46 0.86
C LYS A 10 -7.09 -14.26 1.56
N TYR A 11 -6.05 -14.88 1.05
CA TYR A 11 -4.70 -14.81 1.63
C TYR A 11 -4.06 -13.46 1.34
N ASP A 12 -4.18 -12.97 0.11
CA ASP A 12 -3.67 -11.65 -0.28
C ASP A 12 -4.21 -10.54 0.62
N ASN A 13 -5.52 -10.56 0.91
CA ASN A 13 -6.17 -9.59 1.78
C ASN A 13 -5.73 -9.73 3.25
N ALA A 14 -5.55 -10.97 3.73
CA ALA A 14 -5.09 -11.20 5.10
C ALA A 14 -3.64 -10.71 5.28
N ILE A 15 -2.74 -11.02 4.36
CA ILE A 15 -1.35 -10.57 4.36
C ILE A 15 -1.29 -9.03 4.23
N ALA A 16 -2.05 -8.44 3.31
CA ALA A 16 -2.13 -6.99 3.17
C ALA A 16 -2.60 -6.30 4.47
N LYS A 17 -3.55 -6.91 5.17
CA LYS A 17 -4.05 -6.41 6.46
C LYS A 17 -2.94 -6.39 7.52
N GLU A 18 -2.12 -7.44 7.59
CA GLU A 18 -0.98 -7.48 8.53
C GLU A 18 0.06 -6.39 8.23
N ILE A 19 0.39 -6.14 6.95
CA ILE A 19 1.27 -5.05 6.55
C ILE A 19 0.68 -3.69 6.94
N ILE A 20 -0.61 -3.46 6.66
CA ILE A 20 -1.31 -2.23 7.00
C ILE A 20 -1.37 -2.01 8.53
N ASN A 21 -1.64 -3.07 9.31
CA ASN A 21 -1.64 -3.02 10.77
C ASN A 21 -0.24 -2.72 11.32
N PHE A 22 0.80 -3.30 10.73
CA PHE A 22 2.18 -3.01 11.07
C PHE A 22 2.49 -1.53 10.88
N GLU A 23 2.25 -0.97 9.68
CA GLU A 23 2.48 0.44 9.39
C GLU A 23 1.64 1.35 10.29
N TRP A 24 0.37 0.99 10.52
CA TRP A 24 -0.51 1.74 11.40
C TRP A 24 0.04 1.83 12.82
N ASN A 25 0.38 0.71 13.43
CA ASN A 25 0.78 0.65 14.83
C ASN A 25 2.15 1.29 15.08
N TRP A 26 3.08 1.12 14.17
CA TRP A 26 4.47 1.56 14.35
C TRP A 26 4.76 2.97 13.80
N LEU A 27 3.99 3.46 12.84
CA LEU A 27 4.21 4.75 12.20
C LEU A 27 3.01 5.69 12.33
N TYR A 28 1.86 5.31 11.75
CA TYR A 28 0.76 6.26 11.56
C TYR A 28 0.03 6.60 12.85
N LYS A 29 -0.26 5.61 13.71
CA LYS A 29 -0.93 5.85 14.99
C LYS A 29 -0.16 6.84 15.88
N PRO A 30 1.17 6.68 16.15
CA PRO A 30 1.94 7.67 16.87
C PRO A 30 1.87 9.08 16.27
N ILE A 31 1.90 9.21 14.94
CA ILE A 31 1.75 10.50 14.25
C ILE A 31 0.37 11.11 14.50
N PHE A 32 -0.69 10.31 14.35
CA PHE A 32 -2.05 10.80 14.59
C PHE A 32 -2.30 11.13 16.07
N ASP A 33 -1.63 10.46 17.00
CA ASP A 33 -1.71 10.77 18.42
C ASP A 33 -1.08 12.16 18.73
N VAL A 34 0.00 12.55 18.08
CA VAL A 34 0.54 13.92 18.14
C VAL A 34 -0.49 14.92 17.65
N LEU A 35 -1.15 14.63 16.52
CA LEU A 35 -2.14 15.52 15.91
C LEU A 35 -3.46 15.59 16.68
N LYS A 36 -3.76 14.60 17.54
CA LYS A 36 -4.97 14.61 18.40
C LYS A 36 -4.76 15.38 19.70
N LYS A 37 -3.60 15.30 20.31
CA LYS A 37 -3.32 15.69 21.68
C LYS A 37 -3.53 17.16 22.05
N ASN A 38 -4.01 18.01 21.13
CA ASN A 38 -3.96 19.43 21.40
C ASN A 38 -5.12 20.21 20.76
N SER A 39 -6.31 20.14 21.34
CA SER A 39 -7.30 21.23 21.24
C SER A 39 -6.91 22.35 22.21
N ILE A 40 -6.73 23.56 21.72
CA ILE A 40 -6.57 24.77 22.53
C ILE A 40 -7.94 25.10 23.12
N GLU A 41 -7.99 25.46 24.41
CA GLU A 41 -9.24 25.73 25.15
C GLU A 41 -10.15 26.79 24.51
N ASN A 42 -11.46 26.67 24.77
CA ASN A 42 -12.56 27.39 24.14
C ASN A 42 -12.49 28.90 24.33
N ASP A 43 -12.56 29.61 23.21
CA ASP A 43 -12.90 31.02 23.16
C ASP A 43 -14.09 31.19 22.19
N ASN A 44 -15.15 31.92 22.60
CA ASN A 44 -16.43 31.98 21.85
C ASN A 44 -16.34 32.76 20.53
N ASN A 45 -15.16 33.17 20.07
CA ASN A 45 -14.98 33.88 18.82
C ASN A 45 -14.84 32.91 17.64
N ILE A 46 -15.77 32.97 16.69
CA ILE A 46 -15.82 32.07 15.52
C ILE A 46 -14.57 32.13 14.64
N VAL A 47 -13.87 33.27 14.55
CA VAL A 47 -12.61 33.42 13.83
C VAL A 47 -11.49 32.69 14.57
N PHE A 48 -11.47 32.79 15.90
CA PHE A 48 -10.50 32.14 16.77
C PHE A 48 -10.65 30.61 16.69
N GLU A 49 -11.89 30.13 16.79
CA GLU A 49 -12.17 28.69 16.64
C GLU A 49 -11.82 28.17 15.23
N ALA A 50 -12.10 28.97 14.21
CA ALA A 50 -11.72 28.60 12.84
C ALA A 50 -10.19 28.57 12.62
N LEU A 51 -9.42 29.47 13.27
CA LEU A 51 -7.96 29.45 13.27
C LEU A 51 -7.40 28.26 14.07
N LYS A 52 -7.91 28.05 15.28
CA LYS A 52 -7.50 26.91 16.14
C LYS A 52 -7.77 25.56 15.48
N SER A 53 -8.93 25.42 14.82
CA SER A 53 -9.29 24.20 14.08
C SER A 53 -8.57 24.05 12.75
N GLY A 54 -7.89 25.14 12.27
CA GLY A 54 -7.23 25.19 10.97
C GLY A 54 -8.19 25.25 9.77
N ASN A 55 -9.47 25.49 10.00
CA ASN A 55 -10.44 25.78 8.93
C ASN A 55 -10.21 27.16 8.31
N LEU A 56 -9.54 28.02 9.07
CA LEU A 56 -9.06 29.34 8.66
C LEU A 56 -7.56 29.41 8.99
N TYR A 57 -6.78 30.06 8.13
CA TYR A 57 -5.35 30.33 8.39
C TYR A 57 -4.99 31.71 7.84
N TYR A 58 -3.98 32.33 8.47
CA TYR A 58 -3.46 33.63 8.07
C TYR A 58 -2.07 33.49 7.47
N GLN A 59 -1.89 33.96 6.24
CA GLN A 59 -0.63 33.90 5.51
C GLN A 59 -0.49 35.11 4.55
N ASN A 60 0.72 35.67 4.45
CA ASN A 60 1.03 36.73 3.51
C ASN A 60 0.01 37.89 3.48
N GLY A 61 -0.43 38.34 4.67
CA GLY A 61 -1.40 39.46 4.81
C GLY A 61 -2.84 39.11 4.45
N GLY A 62 -3.22 37.83 4.54
CA GLY A 62 -4.62 37.43 4.28
C GLY A 62 -5.07 36.19 5.03
N PHE A 63 -6.37 36.14 5.33
CA PHE A 63 -7.05 34.96 5.83
C PHE A 63 -7.57 34.10 4.69
N TYR A 64 -7.28 32.83 4.74
CA TYR A 64 -7.69 31.85 3.76
C TYR A 64 -8.56 30.77 4.42
N SER A 65 -9.63 30.37 3.76
CA SER A 65 -10.42 29.23 4.16
C SER A 65 -9.87 27.97 3.52
N LYS A 66 -9.76 26.91 4.30
CA LYS A 66 -9.36 25.58 3.83
C LYS A 66 -10.22 25.04 2.68
N THR A 67 -11.50 25.33 2.68
CA THR A 67 -12.45 24.88 1.65
C THR A 67 -12.49 25.83 0.44
N GLY A 68 -11.73 26.92 0.47
CA GLY A 68 -11.82 28.02 -0.51
C GLY A 68 -13.09 28.87 -0.41
N ARG A 69 -13.96 28.58 0.56
CA ARG A 69 -15.21 29.32 0.84
C ARG A 69 -15.24 29.77 2.28
N PHE A 70 -15.75 30.95 2.53
CA PHE A 70 -15.97 31.48 3.87
C PHE A 70 -17.45 31.36 4.23
N SER A 71 -17.76 30.95 5.45
CA SER A 71 -19.13 31.07 5.96
C SER A 71 -19.50 32.55 6.13
N ASN A 72 -20.77 32.87 6.00
CA ASN A 72 -21.25 34.26 6.20
C ASN A 72 -20.86 34.81 7.57
N ALA A 73 -20.83 33.99 8.60
CA ALA A 73 -20.43 34.37 9.94
C ALA A 73 -18.95 34.77 10.02
N ILE A 74 -18.05 33.92 9.47
CA ILE A 74 -16.61 34.22 9.43
C ILE A 74 -16.34 35.45 8.55
N ALA A 75 -16.99 35.56 7.39
CA ALA A 75 -16.84 36.70 6.51
C ALA A 75 -17.19 38.04 7.23
N LYS A 76 -18.32 38.10 7.90
CA LYS A 76 -18.75 39.29 8.68
C LYS A 76 -17.76 39.65 9.79
N GLU A 77 -17.24 38.68 10.53
CA GLU A 77 -16.25 38.93 11.58
C GLU A 77 -14.91 39.42 11.02
N LEU A 78 -14.45 38.87 9.89
CA LEU A 78 -13.25 39.38 9.21
C LEU A 78 -13.41 40.78 8.67
N GLU A 79 -14.59 41.12 8.14
CA GLU A 79 -14.93 42.49 7.68
C GLU A 79 -14.99 43.51 8.86
N LYS A 80 -15.51 43.09 10.00
CA LYS A 80 -15.48 43.92 11.24
C LYS A 80 -14.05 44.23 11.69
N LEU A 81 -13.11 43.31 11.44
CA LEU A 81 -11.66 43.51 11.68
C LEU A 81 -11.00 44.44 10.66
N GLY A 82 -11.75 44.90 9.65
CA GLY A 82 -11.23 45.74 8.56
C GLY A 82 -10.64 44.97 7.42
N ALA A 83 -10.77 43.64 7.38
CA ALA A 83 -10.29 42.82 6.26
C ALA A 83 -11.18 43.01 5.03
N ARG A 84 -10.59 43.06 3.84
CA ARG A 84 -11.30 43.20 2.56
C ARG A 84 -11.13 41.94 1.72
N TYR A 85 -12.22 41.43 1.16
CA TYR A 85 -12.18 40.24 0.30
C TYR A 85 -11.52 40.55 -1.04
N SER A 86 -10.52 39.79 -1.37
CA SER A 86 -9.84 39.78 -2.67
C SER A 86 -10.31 38.60 -3.50
N LYS A 87 -11.02 38.84 -4.61
CA LYS A 87 -11.46 37.82 -5.56
C LYS A 87 -10.25 37.12 -6.21
N TYR A 88 -9.19 37.88 -6.50
CA TYR A 88 -7.97 37.34 -7.11
C TYR A 88 -7.24 36.36 -6.18
N ALA A 89 -7.03 36.75 -4.92
CA ALA A 89 -6.35 35.94 -3.93
C ALA A 89 -7.31 34.92 -3.23
N ARG A 90 -8.60 35.00 -3.47
CA ARG A 90 -9.65 34.21 -2.78
C ARG A 90 -9.48 34.23 -1.26
N SER A 91 -9.19 35.41 -0.69
CA SER A 91 -8.85 35.59 0.72
C SER A 91 -9.34 36.94 1.24
N TYR A 92 -9.54 37.05 2.55
CA TYR A 92 -9.76 38.34 3.23
C TYR A 92 -8.41 38.96 3.57
N ARG A 93 -8.10 40.11 2.98
CA ARG A 93 -6.79 40.81 3.09
C ARG A 93 -6.83 41.85 4.20
N ILE A 94 -5.86 41.79 5.11
CA ILE A 94 -5.56 42.75 6.14
C ILE A 94 -4.08 42.65 6.51
N ALA A 95 -3.41 43.78 6.63
CA ALA A 95 -1.99 43.78 7.02
C ALA A 95 -1.81 43.32 8.47
N GLN A 96 -0.72 42.64 8.77
CA GLN A 96 -0.48 41.99 10.07
C GLN A 96 -0.44 43.02 11.21
N ASP A 97 0.10 44.21 10.97
CA ASP A 97 0.20 45.32 11.90
C ASP A 97 -1.17 45.92 12.27
N LYS A 98 -2.21 45.64 11.50
CA LYS A 98 -3.59 46.04 11.74
C LYS A 98 -4.45 45.00 12.47
N LEU A 99 -3.87 43.84 12.75
CA LEU A 99 -4.59 42.81 13.49
C LEU A 99 -4.59 43.08 15.01
N PRO A 100 -5.70 42.82 15.71
CA PRO A 100 -5.73 42.88 17.17
C PRO A 100 -4.71 41.96 17.81
N ASN A 101 -4.08 42.37 18.92
CA ASN A 101 -3.02 41.62 19.60
C ASN A 101 -3.43 40.21 20.01
N ASN A 102 -4.66 40.00 20.45
CA ASN A 102 -5.18 38.67 20.79
C ASN A 102 -5.27 37.76 19.55
N LEU A 103 -5.61 38.28 18.39
CA LEU A 103 -5.66 37.53 17.13
C LEU A 103 -4.27 37.23 16.62
N LEU A 104 -3.32 38.16 16.71
CA LEU A 104 -1.92 37.96 16.40
C LEU A 104 -1.34 36.83 17.27
N TRP A 105 -1.59 36.87 18.57
CA TRP A 105 -1.14 35.85 19.51
C TRP A 105 -1.67 34.45 19.13
N ILE A 106 -2.96 34.33 18.76
CA ILE A 106 -3.54 33.06 18.31
C ILE A 106 -2.90 32.56 17.01
N ILE A 107 -2.69 33.48 16.05
CA ILE A 107 -2.02 33.14 14.77
C ILE A 107 -0.62 32.61 15.02
N GLU A 108 0.18 33.30 15.83
CA GLU A 108 1.54 32.94 16.16
C GLU A 108 1.60 31.64 16.98
N THR A 109 0.73 31.49 17.99
CA THR A 109 0.63 30.28 18.79
C THR A 109 0.24 29.09 17.94
N THR A 110 -0.71 29.26 17.00
CA THR A 110 -1.12 28.20 16.09
C THR A 110 0.01 27.81 15.15
N LYS A 111 0.77 28.77 14.62
CA LYS A 111 1.96 28.50 13.77
C LYS A 111 3.05 27.79 14.57
N ALA A 112 3.40 28.29 15.75
CA ALA A 112 4.42 27.69 16.61
C ALA A 112 4.05 26.24 16.98
N LYS A 113 2.78 25.99 17.29
CA LYS A 113 2.27 24.65 17.59
C LYS A 113 2.33 23.73 16.37
N THR A 114 1.94 24.20 15.19
CA THR A 114 2.04 23.43 13.95
C THR A 114 3.49 23.04 13.68
N TYR A 115 4.44 23.94 13.89
CA TYR A 115 5.85 23.68 13.76
C TYR A 115 6.33 22.63 14.78
N SER A 116 5.94 22.79 16.06
CA SER A 116 6.26 21.81 17.12
C SER A 116 5.72 20.41 16.81
N ASP A 117 4.49 20.31 16.33
CA ASP A 117 3.89 19.04 15.92
C ASP A 117 4.65 18.43 14.72
N ALA A 118 5.03 19.23 13.73
CA ALA A 118 5.82 18.78 12.58
C ALA A 118 7.19 18.24 13.00
N VAL A 119 7.84 18.88 13.99
CA VAL A 119 9.11 18.39 14.58
C VAL A 119 8.89 17.06 15.28
N ALA A 120 7.82 16.93 16.09
CA ALA A 120 7.48 15.68 16.76
C ALA A 120 7.20 14.54 15.78
N ILE A 121 6.41 14.83 14.73
CA ILE A 121 6.12 13.90 13.62
C ILE A 121 7.41 13.49 12.91
N SER A 122 8.30 14.45 12.62
CA SER A 122 9.59 14.15 12.00
C SER A 122 10.46 13.22 12.84
N LYS A 123 10.47 13.40 14.17
CA LYS A 123 11.19 12.50 15.09
C LYS A 123 10.61 11.08 15.07
N ILE A 124 9.27 10.95 15.06
CA ILE A 124 8.61 9.64 14.95
C ILE A 124 9.04 8.95 13.65
N MET A 125 9.04 9.67 12.53
CA MET A 125 9.44 9.14 11.23
C MET A 125 10.91 8.69 11.21
N ILE A 126 11.82 9.48 11.76
CA ILE A 126 13.25 9.15 11.89
C ILE A 126 13.44 7.90 12.74
N ASN A 127 12.80 7.85 13.92
CA ASN A 127 12.91 6.72 14.83
C ASN A 127 12.35 5.44 14.21
N PHE A 128 11.25 5.54 13.47
CA PHE A 128 10.68 4.39 12.78
C PHE A 128 11.63 3.86 11.71
N VAL A 129 12.20 4.72 10.86
CA VAL A 129 13.15 4.29 9.82
C VAL A 129 14.40 3.69 10.46
N GLY A 130 14.94 4.30 11.53
CA GLY A 130 16.11 3.78 12.24
C GLY A 130 15.85 2.46 12.99
N GLY A 131 14.61 2.22 13.42
CA GLY A 131 14.18 0.99 14.12
C GLY A 131 13.47 -0.03 13.23
N LEU A 132 13.38 0.20 11.91
CA LEU A 132 12.58 -0.64 11.00
C LEU A 132 13.02 -2.10 10.99
N ASP A 133 14.31 -2.38 11.07
CA ASP A 133 14.85 -3.73 11.09
C ASP A 133 14.37 -4.54 12.29
N GLU A 134 14.23 -3.91 13.44
CA GLU A 134 13.68 -4.55 14.62
C GLU A 134 12.15 -4.63 14.57
N ALA A 135 11.50 -3.53 14.19
CA ALA A 135 10.05 -3.45 14.11
C ALA A 135 9.46 -4.50 13.14
N ILE A 136 10.10 -4.72 11.99
CA ILE A 136 9.60 -5.63 10.95
C ILE A 136 9.64 -7.12 11.37
N LYS A 137 10.38 -7.47 12.40
CA LYS A 137 10.35 -8.81 13.00
C LYS A 137 8.96 -9.14 13.55
N ASN A 138 8.19 -8.12 13.94
CA ASN A 138 6.82 -8.26 14.44
C ASN A 138 5.76 -8.42 13.32
N LEU A 139 6.17 -8.44 12.07
CA LEU A 139 5.25 -8.69 10.95
C LEU A 139 4.89 -10.19 10.88
N LYS A 140 3.65 -10.51 11.22
CA LYS A 140 3.16 -11.90 11.36
C LYS A 140 2.46 -12.33 10.07
N VAL A 141 3.22 -12.78 9.09
CA VAL A 141 2.67 -13.26 7.81
C VAL A 141 3.05 -14.70 7.47
N ALA A 142 3.99 -15.31 8.20
CA ALA A 142 4.49 -16.66 7.91
C ALA A 142 3.37 -17.71 7.93
N ASP A 143 2.53 -17.73 8.97
CA ASP A 143 1.42 -18.68 9.10
C ASP A 143 0.39 -18.52 7.96
N LEU A 144 0.17 -17.28 7.51
CA LEU A 144 -0.73 -16.99 6.39
C LEU A 144 -0.15 -17.49 5.07
N ALA A 145 1.16 -17.33 4.88
CA ALA A 145 1.89 -17.83 3.71
C ALA A 145 1.88 -19.37 3.69
N GLU A 146 2.15 -20.02 4.83
CA GLU A 146 2.08 -21.49 4.95
C GLU A 146 0.69 -22.00 4.61
N ALA A 147 -0.36 -21.42 5.20
CA ALA A 147 -1.75 -21.80 4.90
C ALA A 147 -2.11 -21.59 3.41
N MET A 148 -1.58 -20.56 2.77
CA MET A 148 -1.75 -20.33 1.34
C MET A 148 -1.10 -21.44 0.51
N ILE A 149 0.14 -21.78 0.77
CA ILE A 149 0.89 -22.82 0.03
C ILE A 149 0.24 -24.18 0.22
N LEU A 150 -0.16 -24.55 1.45
CA LEU A 150 -0.87 -25.80 1.72
C LEU A 150 -2.22 -25.88 1.00
N ASN A 151 -2.94 -24.77 0.91
CA ASN A 151 -4.18 -24.70 0.12
C ASN A 151 -3.93 -24.92 -1.38
N VAL A 152 -2.90 -24.31 -1.92
CA VAL A 152 -2.50 -24.52 -3.33
C VAL A 152 -2.10 -25.95 -3.57
N GLN A 153 -1.30 -26.54 -2.68
CA GLN A 153 -0.94 -27.96 -2.72
C GLN A 153 -2.18 -28.87 -2.77
N GLN A 154 -3.13 -28.67 -1.88
CA GLN A 154 -4.36 -29.47 -1.85
C GLN A 154 -5.11 -29.38 -3.18
N ARG A 155 -5.24 -28.19 -3.76
CA ARG A 155 -5.90 -27.97 -5.07
C ARG A 155 -5.14 -28.62 -6.22
N VAL A 156 -3.81 -28.68 -6.16
CA VAL A 156 -2.99 -29.43 -7.13
C VAL A 156 -3.31 -30.92 -7.05
N TYR A 157 -3.34 -31.50 -5.85
CA TYR A 157 -3.68 -32.91 -5.68
C TYR A 157 -5.11 -33.25 -6.13
N GLU A 158 -6.07 -32.38 -5.85
CA GLU A 158 -7.44 -32.52 -6.33
C GLU A 158 -7.49 -32.51 -7.87
N ASN A 159 -6.69 -31.67 -8.52
CA ASN A 159 -6.57 -31.67 -9.98
C ASN A 159 -6.02 -33.01 -10.51
N PHE A 160 -4.96 -33.57 -9.90
CA PHE A 160 -4.42 -34.86 -10.28
C PHE A 160 -5.47 -35.97 -10.11
N LYS A 161 -6.14 -36.02 -8.96
CA LYS A 161 -7.20 -36.98 -8.65
C LYS A 161 -8.37 -36.90 -9.64
N ALA A 162 -8.82 -35.66 -9.96
CA ALA A 162 -9.91 -35.45 -10.92
C ALA A 162 -9.56 -35.89 -12.34
N ASN A 163 -8.27 -35.92 -12.70
CA ASN A 163 -7.79 -36.41 -13.98
C ASN A 163 -7.38 -37.91 -13.92
N ARG A 164 -7.57 -38.59 -12.80
CA ARG A 164 -7.20 -40.00 -12.57
C ARG A 164 -5.71 -40.26 -12.85
N ILE A 165 -4.84 -39.35 -12.44
CA ILE A 165 -3.39 -39.44 -12.57
C ILE A 165 -2.78 -39.55 -11.17
N GLU A 166 -1.97 -40.62 -10.93
CA GLU A 166 -1.22 -40.71 -9.69
C GLU A 166 -0.01 -39.75 -9.70
N THR A 167 0.22 -39.11 -8.56
CA THR A 167 1.41 -38.28 -8.35
C THR A 167 2.61 -39.14 -8.00
N ILE A 168 3.76 -38.86 -8.57
CA ILE A 168 5.03 -39.55 -8.25
C ILE A 168 5.63 -39.00 -6.97
N THR A 169 5.60 -37.66 -6.85
CA THR A 169 6.22 -37.02 -5.71
C THR A 169 5.25 -36.98 -4.52
N PRO A 170 5.75 -37.25 -3.30
CA PRO A 170 4.92 -37.15 -2.09
C PRO A 170 4.35 -35.77 -1.90
N LYS A 171 3.35 -35.65 -1.06
CA LYS A 171 2.91 -34.34 -0.57
C LYS A 171 4.10 -33.65 0.10
N MET A 172 4.20 -32.35 -0.10
CA MET A 172 5.14 -31.52 0.62
C MET A 172 4.93 -31.71 2.12
N SER A 173 6.01 -31.97 2.85
CA SER A 173 5.94 -32.03 4.31
C SER A 173 5.68 -30.64 4.89
N ASP A 174 5.15 -30.60 6.11
CA ASP A 174 4.94 -29.33 6.82
C ASP A 174 6.26 -28.55 6.97
N ALA A 175 7.40 -29.24 7.13
CA ALA A 175 8.71 -28.60 7.20
C ALA A 175 9.08 -27.86 5.91
N ILE A 176 8.82 -28.47 4.75
CA ILE A 176 9.07 -27.82 3.44
C ILE A 176 8.08 -26.68 3.23
N ALA A 177 6.81 -26.84 3.62
CA ALA A 177 5.83 -25.77 3.53
C ALA A 177 6.25 -24.55 4.38
N ARG A 178 6.80 -24.77 5.57
CA ARG A 178 7.36 -23.70 6.42
C ARG A 178 8.54 -23.01 5.77
N GLN A 179 9.49 -23.76 5.22
CA GLN A 179 10.63 -23.18 4.50
C GLN A 179 10.18 -22.25 3.38
N PHE A 180 9.22 -22.66 2.55
CA PHE A 180 8.63 -21.81 1.52
C PHE A 180 7.96 -20.55 2.11
N SER A 181 7.28 -20.69 3.24
CA SER A 181 6.62 -19.56 3.89
C SER A 181 7.62 -18.57 4.50
N GLU A 182 8.76 -19.05 5.01
CA GLU A 182 9.86 -18.24 5.51
C GLU A 182 10.51 -17.44 4.37
N GLU A 183 10.86 -18.10 3.26
CA GLU A 183 11.41 -17.43 2.07
C GLU A 183 10.45 -16.36 1.51
N TYR A 184 9.17 -16.68 1.42
CA TYR A 184 8.15 -15.72 1.04
C TYR A 184 8.10 -14.51 2.00
N THR A 185 8.13 -14.80 3.30
CA THR A 185 8.08 -13.77 4.34
C THR A 185 9.30 -12.86 4.29
N ASP A 186 10.48 -13.42 4.05
CA ASP A 186 11.72 -12.66 3.94
C ASP A 186 11.73 -11.78 2.69
N ASN A 187 11.26 -12.28 1.56
CA ASN A 187 11.07 -11.50 0.34
C ASN A 187 10.08 -10.34 0.55
N LEU A 188 8.97 -10.60 1.24
CA LEU A 188 8.00 -9.58 1.59
C LEU A 188 8.60 -8.48 2.48
N LYS A 189 9.32 -8.88 3.55
CA LYS A 189 10.03 -7.97 4.44
C LYS A 189 11.09 -7.16 3.72
N PHE A 190 11.86 -7.79 2.83
CA PHE A 190 12.85 -7.12 1.98
C PHE A 190 12.22 -6.03 1.13
N ASN A 191 11.11 -6.32 0.47
CA ASN A 191 10.40 -5.35 -0.36
C ASN A 191 9.85 -4.19 0.47
N ILE A 192 9.30 -4.44 1.66
CA ILE A 192 8.86 -3.39 2.60
C ILE A 192 10.03 -2.49 3.00
N LYS A 193 11.16 -3.07 3.38
CA LYS A 193 12.38 -2.31 3.74
C LYS A 193 12.91 -1.46 2.60
N LYS A 194 12.67 -1.85 1.37
CA LYS A 194 13.13 -1.12 0.18
C LYS A 194 12.32 0.14 -0.08
N TRP A 195 10.99 0.05 -0.04
CA TRP A 195 10.15 1.18 -0.45
C TRP A 195 9.68 2.10 0.70
N LEU A 196 9.47 1.54 1.90
CA LEU A 196 8.87 2.26 3.01
C LEU A 196 9.75 3.41 3.54
N PRO A 197 11.07 3.25 3.73
CA PRO A 197 11.96 4.35 4.13
C PRO A 197 11.96 5.52 3.17
N GLU A 198 11.98 5.27 1.87
CA GLU A 198 11.95 6.34 0.86
C GLU A 198 10.66 7.16 0.92
N ASP A 199 9.52 6.48 1.08
CA ASP A 199 8.22 7.15 1.22
C ASP A 199 8.15 7.99 2.49
N ILE A 200 8.72 7.50 3.59
CA ILE A 200 8.77 8.23 4.87
C ILE A 200 9.67 9.45 4.78
N VAL A 201 10.84 9.35 4.15
CA VAL A 201 11.73 10.50 3.94
C VAL A 201 11.01 11.59 3.14
N LYS A 202 10.36 11.24 2.03
CA LYS A 202 9.57 12.18 1.23
C LYS A 202 8.42 12.80 2.03
N MET A 203 7.72 11.98 2.82
CA MET A 203 6.63 12.47 3.68
C MET A 203 7.14 13.46 4.73
N ARG A 204 8.28 13.18 5.35
CA ARG A 204 8.94 14.06 6.32
C ARG A 204 9.32 15.41 5.72
N GLU A 205 9.92 15.41 4.53
CA GLU A 205 10.28 16.63 3.82
C GLU A 205 9.05 17.51 3.54
N VAL A 206 7.97 16.92 3.03
CA VAL A 206 6.74 17.65 2.73
C VAL A 206 6.11 18.21 4.00
N VAL A 207 6.01 17.43 5.08
CA VAL A 207 5.47 17.91 6.37
C VAL A 207 6.32 19.07 6.91
N GLY A 208 7.64 18.99 6.81
CA GLY A 208 8.54 20.09 7.19
C GLY A 208 8.31 21.35 6.37
N GLN A 209 8.20 21.24 5.06
CA GLN A 209 7.90 22.37 4.17
C GLN A 209 6.52 22.99 4.46
N MET A 210 5.50 22.16 4.69
CA MET A 210 4.15 22.65 5.06
C MET A 210 4.20 23.47 6.34
N ALA A 211 4.93 23.00 7.36
CA ALA A 211 5.08 23.71 8.63
C ALA A 211 5.83 25.05 8.45
N ILE A 212 6.92 25.07 7.68
CA ILE A 212 7.70 26.29 7.38
C ILE A 212 6.83 27.32 6.63
N LYS A 213 5.98 26.86 5.69
CA LYS A 213 5.04 27.70 4.94
C LYS A 213 3.86 28.20 5.81
N GLY A 214 3.75 27.74 7.07
CA GLY A 214 2.67 28.08 7.98
C GLY A 214 1.33 27.45 7.61
N GLU A 215 1.34 26.28 6.98
CA GLU A 215 0.14 25.52 6.69
C GLU A 215 -0.51 25.02 7.99
N SER A 216 -1.81 24.77 7.96
CA SER A 216 -2.54 24.35 9.15
C SER A 216 -2.24 22.89 9.54
N ARG A 217 -2.41 22.57 10.83
CA ARG A 217 -2.35 21.18 11.33
C ARG A 217 -3.31 20.25 10.60
N ILE A 218 -4.46 20.77 10.17
CA ILE A 218 -5.45 19.99 9.41
C ILE A 218 -4.93 19.67 8.02
N SER A 219 -4.25 20.62 7.35
CA SER A 219 -3.60 20.36 6.06
C SER A 219 -2.54 19.26 6.19
N ILE A 220 -1.68 19.32 7.21
CA ILE A 220 -0.68 18.29 7.51
C ILE A 220 -1.36 16.95 7.77
N ARG A 221 -2.41 16.93 8.61
CA ARG A 221 -3.18 15.71 8.89
C ARG A 221 -3.75 15.09 7.61
N GLN A 222 -4.39 15.90 6.76
CA GLN A 222 -4.95 15.42 5.49
C GLN A 222 -3.89 14.86 4.55
N TYR A 223 -2.73 15.52 4.48
CA TYR A 223 -1.62 15.00 3.71
C TYR A 223 -1.21 13.62 4.22
N ILE A 224 -1.02 13.44 5.53
CA ILE A 224 -0.64 12.15 6.14
C ILE A 224 -1.73 11.09 5.93
N GLU A 225 -3.02 11.44 6.07
CA GLU A 225 -4.14 10.53 5.77
C GLU A 225 -4.12 10.05 4.31
N ASN A 226 -3.81 10.94 3.37
CA ASN A 226 -3.68 10.58 1.96
C ASN A 226 -2.45 9.69 1.72
N ARG A 227 -1.34 9.95 2.39
CA ARG A 227 -0.16 9.08 2.33
C ARG A 227 -0.45 7.68 2.88
N PHE A 228 -1.19 7.58 3.97
CA PHE A 228 -1.62 6.28 4.51
C PHE A 228 -2.51 5.51 3.53
N LYS A 229 -3.45 6.17 2.83
CA LYS A 229 -4.25 5.51 1.78
C LYS A 229 -3.37 4.97 0.63
N VAL A 230 -2.34 5.72 0.24
CA VAL A 230 -1.37 5.25 -0.76
C VAL A 230 -0.60 4.05 -0.25
N SER A 231 -0.14 4.07 1.01
CA SER A 231 0.56 2.96 1.65
C SER A 231 -0.30 1.70 1.71
N GLN A 232 -1.58 1.82 2.09
CA GLN A 232 -2.53 0.71 2.06
C GLN A 232 -2.67 0.09 0.66
N SER A 233 -2.67 0.92 -0.38
CA SER A 233 -2.74 0.44 -1.77
C SER A 233 -1.46 -0.31 -2.17
N LYS A 234 -0.30 0.18 -1.75
CA LYS A 234 0.99 -0.49 -1.95
C LYS A 234 1.06 -1.83 -1.21
N ALA A 235 0.60 -1.88 0.04
CA ALA A 235 0.55 -3.12 0.82
C ALA A 235 -0.32 -4.19 0.15
N LYS A 236 -1.50 -3.81 -0.35
CA LYS A 236 -2.39 -4.72 -1.11
C LYS A 236 -1.75 -5.20 -2.41
N PHE A 237 -1.06 -4.30 -3.11
CA PHE A 237 -0.35 -4.67 -4.33
C PHE A 237 0.80 -5.64 -4.03
N LEU A 238 1.62 -5.33 -3.03
CA LEU A 238 2.76 -6.16 -2.62
C LEU A 238 2.31 -7.56 -2.20
N ALA A 239 1.34 -7.66 -1.28
CA ALA A 239 0.82 -8.95 -0.84
C ALA A 239 0.38 -9.82 -2.02
N ARG A 240 -0.42 -9.26 -2.94
CA ARG A 240 -0.89 -10.00 -4.12
C ARG A 240 0.25 -10.40 -5.06
N ASN A 241 1.21 -9.50 -5.30
CA ASN A 241 2.33 -9.76 -6.20
C ASN A 241 3.22 -10.89 -5.67
N GLU A 242 3.62 -10.79 -4.41
CA GLU A 242 4.50 -11.80 -3.79
C GLU A 242 3.79 -13.15 -3.65
N SER A 243 2.51 -13.18 -3.25
CA SER A 243 1.72 -14.42 -3.22
C SER A 243 1.68 -15.08 -4.60
N LYS A 244 1.53 -14.30 -5.65
CA LYS A 244 1.47 -14.82 -7.01
C LYS A 244 2.79 -15.41 -7.46
N LEU A 245 3.91 -14.75 -7.16
CA LEU A 245 5.26 -15.25 -7.44
C LEU A 245 5.51 -16.58 -6.74
N ALA A 246 5.30 -16.64 -5.43
CA ALA A 246 5.50 -17.86 -4.64
C ALA A 246 4.68 -19.05 -5.17
N VAL A 247 3.40 -18.79 -5.50
CA VAL A 247 2.53 -19.85 -6.07
C VAL A 247 2.98 -20.27 -7.47
N THR A 248 3.46 -19.35 -8.30
CA THR A 248 3.97 -19.66 -9.63
C THR A 248 5.21 -20.57 -9.53
N GLU A 249 6.15 -20.25 -8.64
CA GLU A 249 7.33 -21.06 -8.37
C GLU A 249 6.96 -22.45 -7.84
N TYR A 250 6.06 -22.52 -6.87
CA TYR A 250 5.58 -23.80 -6.36
C TYR A 250 4.93 -24.66 -7.46
N LEU A 251 4.03 -24.09 -8.26
CA LEU A 251 3.34 -24.80 -9.32
C LEU A 251 4.34 -25.32 -10.39
N LYS A 252 5.32 -24.48 -10.78
CA LYS A 252 6.37 -24.88 -11.71
C LYS A 252 7.14 -26.08 -11.17
N ALA A 253 7.70 -25.96 -9.96
CA ALA A 253 8.48 -27.00 -9.33
C ALA A 253 7.69 -28.31 -9.21
N LYS A 254 6.42 -28.22 -8.75
CA LYS A 254 5.56 -29.39 -8.57
C LYS A 254 5.22 -30.05 -9.91
N TYR A 255 4.83 -29.30 -10.93
CA TYR A 255 4.46 -29.87 -12.23
C TYR A 255 5.66 -30.46 -12.96
N GLN A 256 6.84 -29.82 -12.87
CA GLN A 256 8.08 -30.38 -13.42
C GLN A 256 8.50 -31.67 -12.69
N SER A 257 8.40 -31.74 -11.37
CA SER A 257 8.68 -32.96 -10.61
C SER A 257 7.74 -34.10 -10.94
N GLU A 258 6.55 -33.81 -11.46
CA GLU A 258 5.59 -34.77 -11.97
C GLU A 258 5.81 -35.12 -13.48
N GLY A 259 6.87 -34.57 -14.10
CA GLY A 259 7.27 -34.88 -15.48
C GLY A 259 6.55 -34.01 -16.53
N SER A 260 6.03 -32.87 -16.17
CA SER A 260 5.53 -31.88 -17.14
C SER A 260 6.70 -31.03 -17.63
N GLU A 261 6.89 -30.94 -18.94
CA GLU A 261 7.88 -30.07 -19.58
C GLU A 261 7.23 -28.80 -20.15
N GLU A 262 5.92 -28.84 -20.34
CA GLU A 262 5.15 -27.79 -21.01
C GLU A 262 3.94 -27.38 -20.18
N PHE A 263 3.47 -26.16 -20.44
CA PHE A 263 2.28 -25.62 -19.81
C PHE A 263 1.41 -24.83 -20.79
N ILE A 264 0.11 -24.72 -20.48
CA ILE A 264 -0.81 -23.84 -21.17
C ILE A 264 -0.98 -22.57 -20.34
N TRP A 265 -0.81 -21.42 -20.98
CA TRP A 265 -1.05 -20.11 -20.37
C TRP A 265 -2.54 -19.83 -20.20
N TYR A 266 -2.96 -19.37 -19.02
CA TYR A 266 -4.32 -18.93 -18.75
C TYR A 266 -4.33 -17.52 -18.17
N THR A 267 -5.09 -16.62 -18.78
CA THR A 267 -5.36 -15.30 -18.22
C THR A 267 -6.51 -15.34 -17.22
N SER A 268 -6.66 -14.27 -16.42
CA SER A 268 -7.85 -14.09 -15.56
C SER A 268 -9.11 -13.71 -16.33
N ASN A 269 -9.02 -13.50 -17.64
CA ASN A 269 -10.11 -13.14 -18.56
C ASN A 269 -10.92 -11.88 -18.14
N ASP A 270 -10.29 -10.95 -17.43
CA ASP A 270 -10.90 -9.68 -17.09
C ASP A 270 -10.25 -8.50 -17.86
N GLU A 271 -10.85 -7.33 -17.77
CA GLU A 271 -10.44 -6.10 -18.47
C GLU A 271 -9.03 -5.62 -18.14
N ARG A 272 -8.47 -6.05 -16.99
CA ARG A 272 -7.14 -5.64 -16.53
C ARG A 272 -6.02 -6.53 -17.05
N VAL A 273 -6.32 -7.54 -17.85
CA VAL A 273 -5.29 -8.35 -18.49
C VAL A 273 -4.62 -7.52 -19.57
N ARG A 274 -3.29 -7.42 -19.52
CA ARG A 274 -2.50 -6.71 -20.53
C ARG A 274 -2.67 -7.36 -21.90
N ASP A 275 -2.62 -6.59 -22.96
CA ASP A 275 -2.81 -7.09 -24.33
C ASP A 275 -1.75 -8.12 -24.68
N ASP A 276 -0.49 -7.90 -24.30
CA ASP A 276 0.59 -8.89 -24.46
C ASP A 276 0.24 -10.24 -23.81
N HIS A 277 -0.39 -10.23 -22.65
CA HIS A 277 -0.79 -11.45 -21.96
C HIS A 277 -2.07 -12.08 -22.53
N LYS A 278 -2.98 -11.27 -23.10
CA LYS A 278 -4.16 -11.79 -23.83
C LYS A 278 -3.76 -12.65 -25.02
N GLU A 279 -2.72 -12.23 -25.74
CA GLU A 279 -2.19 -12.97 -26.89
C GLU A 279 -1.58 -14.33 -26.50
N LEU A 280 -1.15 -14.50 -25.24
CA LEU A 280 -0.58 -15.76 -24.75
C LEU A 280 -1.67 -16.75 -24.29
N ASN A 281 -2.90 -16.29 -24.05
CA ASN A 281 -3.97 -17.11 -23.51
C ASN A 281 -4.26 -18.35 -24.38
N GLY A 282 -4.31 -19.52 -23.74
CA GLY A 282 -4.55 -20.80 -24.39
C GLY A 282 -3.36 -21.37 -25.18
N LYS A 283 -2.24 -20.64 -25.29
CA LYS A 283 -1.03 -21.13 -25.98
C LYS A 283 -0.17 -21.99 -25.06
N THR A 284 0.54 -22.92 -25.70
CA THR A 284 1.48 -23.83 -25.03
C THR A 284 2.90 -23.29 -25.09
N PHE A 285 3.62 -23.44 -23.97
CA PHE A 285 5.02 -23.03 -23.82
C PHE A 285 5.78 -24.06 -23.00
N ARG A 286 7.12 -24.07 -23.14
CA ARG A 286 8.01 -24.86 -22.30
C ARG A 286 8.48 -24.07 -21.09
N TYR A 287 8.73 -24.77 -19.96
CA TYR A 287 9.28 -24.14 -18.75
C TYR A 287 10.71 -23.63 -18.92
N ASP A 288 11.51 -24.27 -19.77
CA ASP A 288 12.89 -23.88 -20.10
C ASP A 288 12.97 -22.75 -21.16
N ASN A 289 11.88 -22.50 -21.89
CA ASN A 289 11.78 -21.42 -22.87
C ASN A 289 10.41 -20.73 -22.76
N PRO A 290 10.15 -20.00 -21.67
CA PRO A 290 8.87 -19.31 -21.48
C PRO A 290 8.70 -18.16 -22.47
N PRO A 291 7.45 -17.67 -22.70
CA PRO A 291 7.17 -16.60 -23.64
C PRO A 291 7.72 -15.25 -23.16
N ILE A 292 7.77 -14.29 -24.07
CA ILE A 292 7.98 -12.87 -23.74
C ILE A 292 6.74 -12.36 -23.00
N ILE A 293 6.90 -11.86 -21.77
CA ILE A 293 5.84 -11.33 -20.91
C ILE A 293 5.83 -9.79 -20.86
N ASP A 294 6.90 -9.16 -21.30
CA ASP A 294 6.98 -7.70 -21.50
C ASP A 294 7.68 -7.42 -22.82
N LYS A 295 6.92 -7.09 -23.86
CA LYS A 295 7.44 -6.81 -25.21
C LYS A 295 8.39 -5.61 -25.24
N ARG A 296 8.20 -4.64 -24.34
CA ARG A 296 9.03 -3.44 -24.27
C ARG A 296 10.47 -3.75 -23.83
N THR A 297 10.64 -4.69 -22.92
CA THR A 297 11.97 -5.08 -22.38
C THR A 297 12.50 -6.39 -22.97
N GLY A 298 11.67 -7.15 -23.68
CA GLY A 298 12.00 -8.49 -24.14
C GLY A 298 12.05 -9.54 -23.01
N ARG A 299 11.58 -9.20 -21.80
CA ARG A 299 11.62 -10.09 -20.64
C ARG A 299 10.73 -11.30 -20.85
N ARG A 300 11.32 -12.50 -20.63
CA ARG A 300 10.62 -13.78 -20.65
C ARG A 300 10.23 -14.20 -19.25
N GLY A 301 9.17 -14.98 -19.11
CA GLY A 301 8.74 -15.47 -17.81
C GLY A 301 7.45 -16.29 -17.84
N LEU A 302 7.09 -16.82 -16.68
CA LEU A 302 5.89 -17.62 -16.46
C LEU A 302 4.67 -16.74 -16.14
N PRO A 303 3.46 -17.30 -16.27
CA PRO A 303 2.24 -16.61 -15.81
C PRO A 303 2.34 -16.27 -14.33
N GLY A 304 2.26 -14.99 -13.99
CA GLY A 304 2.38 -14.50 -12.62
C GLY A 304 3.70 -13.81 -12.28
N GLU A 305 4.74 -13.96 -13.09
CA GLU A 305 6.05 -13.34 -12.83
C GLU A 305 6.13 -11.86 -13.22
N ASP A 306 5.17 -11.36 -13.96
CA ASP A 306 5.12 -9.92 -14.26
C ASP A 306 4.37 -9.16 -13.17
N TYR A 307 4.77 -7.90 -12.93
CA TYR A 307 4.22 -7.06 -11.86
C TYR A 307 2.68 -6.97 -11.92
N GLY A 308 2.03 -7.42 -10.83
CA GLY A 308 0.58 -7.39 -10.72
C GLY A 308 -0.16 -8.33 -11.68
N CYS A 309 0.55 -9.26 -12.33
CA CYS A 309 -0.02 -10.26 -13.21
C CYS A 309 -0.93 -11.22 -12.44
N ARG A 310 -2.09 -11.56 -13.04
CA ARG A 310 -3.05 -12.53 -12.48
C ARG A 310 -3.21 -13.78 -13.32
N CYS A 311 -2.37 -13.91 -14.36
CA CYS A 311 -2.34 -15.11 -15.19
C CYS A 311 -1.85 -16.31 -14.37
N THR A 312 -2.21 -17.50 -14.82
CA THR A 312 -1.78 -18.78 -14.25
C THR A 312 -1.53 -19.77 -15.40
N PHE A 313 -1.17 -20.98 -15.06
CA PHE A 313 -0.96 -22.02 -16.05
C PHE A 313 -1.43 -23.39 -15.55
N VAL A 314 -1.62 -24.29 -16.47
CA VAL A 314 -1.84 -25.71 -16.19
C VAL A 314 -0.78 -26.54 -16.89
N PRO A 315 -0.37 -27.68 -16.31
CA PRO A 315 0.65 -28.56 -16.90
C PRO A 315 0.11 -29.32 -18.12
N ILE A 316 1.02 -29.65 -19.02
CA ILE A 316 0.79 -30.64 -20.08
C ILE A 316 1.61 -31.87 -19.75
N PHE A 317 0.97 -33.03 -19.77
CA PHE A 317 1.63 -34.35 -19.63
C PHE A 317 1.54 -35.12 -20.92
N SER A 318 2.59 -35.83 -21.28
CA SER A 318 2.58 -36.70 -22.47
C SER A 318 1.55 -37.81 -22.34
N LYS A 319 0.99 -38.26 -23.47
CA LYS A 319 0.02 -39.37 -23.47
C LYS A 319 0.60 -40.66 -22.86
N GLN A 320 1.88 -40.94 -23.07
CA GLN A 320 2.59 -42.06 -22.51
C GLN A 320 2.66 -41.99 -20.99
N LEU A 321 3.02 -40.83 -20.46
CA LEU A 321 3.08 -40.58 -19.04
C LEU A 321 1.71 -40.68 -18.37
N ILE A 322 0.65 -40.14 -19.02
CA ILE A 322 -0.72 -40.30 -18.54
C ILE A 322 -1.14 -41.76 -18.53
N ALA A 323 -0.81 -42.52 -19.59
CA ALA A 323 -1.17 -43.93 -19.70
C ALA A 323 -0.48 -44.78 -18.63
N SER A 324 0.78 -44.50 -18.31
CA SER A 324 1.54 -45.21 -17.27
C SER A 324 1.06 -44.94 -15.84
N ARG A 325 0.29 -43.89 -15.61
CA ARG A 325 -0.18 -43.42 -14.29
C ARG A 325 -1.70 -43.41 -14.11
N LYS A 326 -2.44 -43.89 -15.09
CA LYS A 326 -3.90 -44.04 -14.93
C LYS A 326 -4.22 -45.16 -13.93
N LYS A 327 -5.03 -44.81 -12.92
CA LYS A 327 -5.77 -45.82 -12.13
C LYS A 327 -6.93 -46.39 -12.89
#